data_415d1c6c0d081186e9a2b15561a0295c
#
_entry.id   415d1c6c0d081186e9a2b15561a0295c
#
_cell.length_a   1.000
_cell.length_b   1.000
_cell.length_c   1.000
_cell.angle_alpha   90.00
_cell.angle_beta   90.00
_cell.angle_gamma   90.00
#
_symmetry.space_group_name_H-M   'P 1'
#
loop_
_entity.id
_entity.type
_entity.pdbx_description
1 polymer ?
#
loop_
_entity_poly.entity_id
_entity_poly.type
_entity_poly.pdbx_seq_one_letter_code
_entity_poly.pdbx_strand_id
1 'polypeptide(L)'
;MCSSSKVTWEKRGPGLSASTDSVTRTRAGFLLHATVVVFGFTGVFGKLIALSAVPLVFWRTLIGALGLHAWMVLRGRSTAMPRSVRWPVALTGVLVALHWVTFFGAIKASTVSLALAVMATVPFFVALMEPVVRRKRVDPAELGLGVVAMVGLWWMYRVDVDQWQGMALALVSAFCAALFGTLNSVWSQKASALAVSRLELVVACGVLAVWITMGGGWPDAGPMPSDWGWLLLLGLLATSIAFAVTVEVMRVLSPFTVAMAINLEPIYAILLALLVFGEEEVMPPGFYGGAALLISSVFLDVALKRRRSERVAQG
;
A
#
# COMPACT_ATOMS: atom_id res chain seq x y z
N MET A 1 -17.80 43.77 -11.11
CA MET A 1 -18.80 42.72 -11.22
C MET A 1 -18.11 41.45 -11.70
N CYS A 2 -17.68 40.60 -10.80
CA CYS A 2 -16.96 39.36 -11.11
C CYS A 2 -17.88 38.19 -10.73
N SER A 3 -18.41 37.48 -11.75
CA SER A 3 -19.36 36.39 -11.61
C SER A 3 -18.63 35.13 -11.08
N SER A 4 -18.98 34.74 -9.87
CA SER A 4 -18.58 33.48 -9.23
C SER A 4 -19.37 32.34 -9.87
N SER A 5 -18.76 31.59 -10.79
CA SER A 5 -19.32 30.35 -11.29
C SER A 5 -19.12 29.24 -10.23
N LYS A 6 -20.20 28.94 -9.52
CA LYS A 6 -20.32 27.73 -8.69
C LYS A 6 -20.25 26.52 -9.61
N VAL A 7 -19.18 25.74 -9.49
CA VAL A 7 -19.09 24.41 -10.11
C VAL A 7 -20.02 23.46 -9.34
N THR A 8 -21.20 23.29 -9.89
CA THR A 8 -22.17 22.27 -9.42
C THR A 8 -21.70 20.89 -9.87
N TRP A 9 -21.47 20.00 -8.91
CA TRP A 9 -21.17 18.58 -9.12
C TRP A 9 -22.45 17.81 -9.43
N GLU A 10 -23.06 18.05 -10.58
CA GLU A 10 -24.24 17.29 -10.97
C GLU A 10 -24.12 16.76 -12.40
N LYS A 11 -24.53 15.48 -12.49
CA LYS A 11 -24.81 14.66 -13.68
C LYS A 11 -23.65 13.82 -14.24
N ARG A 12 -23.71 12.55 -13.85
CA ARG A 12 -23.11 11.42 -14.57
C ARG A 12 -23.65 11.41 -16.00
N GLY A 13 -22.77 11.60 -16.98
CA GLY A 13 -23.09 11.41 -18.39
C GLY A 13 -23.42 9.94 -18.70
N PRO A 14 -24.39 9.63 -19.56
CA PRO A 14 -24.68 8.29 -20.01
C PRO A 14 -23.61 7.84 -21.02
N GLY A 15 -22.89 6.77 -20.76
CA GLY A 15 -22.06 6.15 -21.78
C GLY A 15 -20.79 5.44 -21.31
N LEU A 16 -20.84 4.68 -20.22
CA LEU A 16 -19.92 3.58 -19.99
C LEU A 16 -20.72 2.45 -19.31
N SER A 17 -21.40 1.65 -20.11
CA SER A 17 -21.89 0.36 -19.69
C SER A 17 -20.70 -0.58 -19.55
N ALA A 18 -19.94 -0.42 -18.48
CA ALA A 18 -19.14 -1.48 -17.95
C ALA A 18 -20.02 -2.18 -16.92
N SER A 19 -20.38 -3.43 -17.15
CA SER A 19 -20.81 -4.37 -16.12
C SER A 19 -19.66 -4.51 -15.09
N THR A 20 -19.45 -3.47 -14.32
CA THR A 20 -18.64 -3.49 -13.12
C THR A 20 -19.57 -3.99 -12.04
N ASP A 21 -19.46 -5.29 -11.70
CA ASP A 21 -19.85 -5.78 -10.40
C ASP A 21 -19.23 -4.82 -9.37
N SER A 22 -20.03 -3.89 -8.86
CA SER A 22 -19.57 -2.94 -7.86
C SER A 22 -19.20 -3.75 -6.63
N VAL A 23 -17.92 -3.73 -6.27
CA VAL A 23 -17.45 -4.39 -5.05
C VAL A 23 -18.20 -3.78 -3.88
N THR A 24 -19.03 -4.57 -3.21
CA THR A 24 -19.76 -4.10 -2.03
C THR A 24 -18.76 -3.77 -0.92
N ARG A 25 -19.15 -2.88 0.02
CA ARG A 25 -18.28 -2.50 1.14
C ARG A 25 -17.79 -3.70 1.95
N THR A 26 -18.65 -4.69 2.17
CA THR A 26 -18.31 -5.93 2.88
C THR A 26 -17.28 -6.75 2.10
N ARG A 27 -17.47 -6.91 0.79
CA ARG A 27 -16.53 -7.61 -0.07
C ARG A 27 -15.19 -6.88 -0.16
N ALA A 28 -15.21 -5.53 -0.22
CA ALA A 28 -14.00 -4.73 -0.20
C ALA A 28 -13.21 -4.91 1.11
N GLY A 29 -13.88 -4.95 2.26
CA GLY A 29 -13.25 -5.25 3.54
C GLY A 29 -12.61 -6.63 3.58
N PHE A 30 -13.31 -7.67 3.13
CA PHE A 30 -12.76 -9.02 3.07
C PHE A 30 -11.53 -9.11 2.13
N LEU A 31 -11.64 -8.54 0.93
CA LEU A 31 -10.51 -8.49 -0.02
C LEU A 31 -9.31 -7.73 0.54
N LEU A 32 -9.54 -6.64 1.27
CA LEU A 32 -8.50 -5.89 1.93
C LEU A 32 -7.77 -6.72 2.97
N HIS A 33 -8.48 -7.43 3.86
CA HIS A 33 -7.84 -8.29 4.85
C HIS A 33 -7.06 -9.44 4.21
N ALA A 34 -7.62 -10.09 3.17
CA ALA A 34 -6.89 -11.10 2.40
C ALA A 34 -5.59 -10.53 1.80
N THR A 35 -5.63 -9.29 1.31
CA THR A 35 -4.46 -8.58 0.78
C THR A 35 -3.44 -8.29 1.88
N VAL A 36 -3.87 -7.90 3.07
CA VAL A 36 -2.97 -7.63 4.21
C VAL A 36 -2.26 -8.90 4.68
N VAL A 37 -2.95 -10.05 4.68
CA VAL A 37 -2.30 -11.35 4.92
C VAL A 37 -1.18 -11.60 3.91
N VAL A 38 -1.43 -11.34 2.62
CA VAL A 38 -0.40 -11.48 1.57
C VAL A 38 0.77 -10.52 1.81
N PHE A 39 0.50 -9.28 2.22
CA PHE A 39 1.54 -8.30 2.54
C PHE A 39 2.38 -8.75 3.75
N GLY A 40 1.80 -9.43 4.74
CA GLY A 40 2.52 -9.98 5.88
C GLY A 40 3.71 -10.88 5.49
N PHE A 41 3.66 -11.53 4.33
CA PHE A 41 4.79 -12.32 3.81
C PHE A 41 5.86 -11.47 3.12
N THR A 42 5.58 -10.23 2.72
CA THR A 42 6.50 -9.47 1.85
C THR A 42 7.81 -9.11 2.53
N GLY A 43 7.77 -8.79 3.82
CA GLY A 43 8.97 -8.52 4.63
C GLY A 43 9.87 -9.75 4.72
N VAL A 44 9.27 -10.93 4.95
CA VAL A 44 9.99 -12.21 5.02
C VAL A 44 10.63 -12.55 3.67
N PHE A 45 9.86 -12.48 2.57
CA PHE A 45 10.40 -12.71 1.23
C PHE A 45 11.53 -11.73 0.89
N GLY A 46 11.38 -10.45 1.25
CA GLY A 46 12.41 -9.44 1.06
C GLY A 46 13.69 -9.72 1.83
N LYS A 47 13.62 -10.37 3.00
CA LYS A 47 14.78 -10.81 3.78
C LYS A 47 15.45 -12.04 3.17
N LEU A 48 14.66 -13.00 2.66
CA LEU A 48 15.16 -14.25 2.07
C LEU A 48 15.81 -14.05 0.69
N ILE A 49 15.41 -13.04 -0.07
CA ILE A 49 16.01 -12.71 -1.37
C ILE A 49 17.38 -12.06 -1.14
N ALA A 50 18.43 -12.61 -1.74
CA ALA A 50 19.82 -12.15 -1.53
C ALA A 50 20.12 -10.80 -2.20
N LEU A 51 19.30 -10.35 -3.14
CA LEU A 51 19.47 -9.07 -3.86
C LEU A 51 19.41 -7.86 -2.92
N SER A 52 20.16 -6.82 -3.25
CA SER A 52 19.99 -5.49 -2.65
C SER A 52 18.64 -4.87 -3.03
N ALA A 53 18.24 -3.80 -2.33
CA ALA A 53 16.88 -3.24 -2.44
C ALA A 53 16.47 -2.88 -3.89
N VAL A 54 17.34 -2.18 -4.64
CA VAL A 54 17.00 -1.68 -5.99
C VAL A 54 16.80 -2.83 -6.99
N PRO A 55 17.72 -3.79 -7.17
CA PRO A 55 17.50 -4.95 -8.02
C PRO A 55 16.30 -5.82 -7.58
N LEU A 56 16.12 -6.02 -6.27
CA LEU A 56 14.97 -6.75 -5.75
C LEU A 56 13.65 -6.10 -6.22
N VAL A 57 13.52 -4.78 -6.05
CA VAL A 57 12.32 -4.04 -6.44
C VAL A 57 12.16 -4.01 -7.96
N PHE A 58 13.23 -3.92 -8.72
CA PHE A 58 13.17 -4.04 -10.18
C PHE A 58 12.57 -5.38 -10.60
N TRP A 59 13.11 -6.51 -10.13
CA TRP A 59 12.62 -7.83 -10.53
C TRP A 59 11.17 -8.06 -10.07
N ARG A 60 10.80 -7.66 -8.85
CA ARG A 60 9.42 -7.80 -8.40
C ARG A 60 8.44 -6.97 -9.23
N THR A 61 8.83 -5.75 -9.63
CA THR A 61 7.97 -4.88 -10.44
C THR A 61 7.87 -5.36 -11.88
N LEU A 62 8.96 -5.89 -12.44
CA LEU A 62 8.97 -6.51 -13.77
C LEU A 62 8.02 -7.72 -13.81
N ILE A 63 8.19 -8.67 -12.89
CA ILE A 63 7.33 -9.84 -12.76
C ILE A 63 5.88 -9.42 -12.52
N GLY A 64 5.68 -8.44 -11.63
CA GLY A 64 4.37 -7.88 -11.31
C GLY A 64 3.68 -7.25 -12.51
N ALA A 65 4.38 -6.41 -13.27
CA ALA A 65 3.86 -5.76 -14.47
C ALA A 65 3.51 -6.76 -15.57
N LEU A 66 4.41 -7.73 -15.81
CA LEU A 66 4.18 -8.79 -16.80
C LEU A 66 3.01 -9.69 -16.39
N GLY A 67 2.95 -10.12 -15.13
CA GLY A 67 1.87 -10.96 -14.61
C GLY A 67 0.51 -10.27 -14.71
N LEU A 68 0.43 -9.00 -14.28
CA LEU A 68 -0.81 -8.22 -14.37
C LEU A 68 -1.22 -7.98 -15.82
N HIS A 69 -0.26 -7.66 -16.70
CA HIS A 69 -0.52 -7.47 -18.12
C HIS A 69 -1.03 -8.75 -18.79
N ALA A 70 -0.35 -9.88 -18.57
CA ALA A 70 -0.75 -11.18 -19.11
C ALA A 70 -2.16 -11.54 -18.63
N TRP A 71 -2.45 -11.37 -17.34
CA TRP A 71 -3.79 -11.61 -16.78
C TRP A 71 -4.86 -10.72 -17.44
N MET A 72 -4.56 -9.42 -17.65
CA MET A 72 -5.49 -8.51 -18.32
C MET A 72 -5.77 -8.95 -19.76
N VAL A 73 -4.74 -9.34 -20.52
CA VAL A 73 -4.89 -9.82 -21.90
C VAL A 73 -5.73 -11.09 -21.95
N LEU A 74 -5.40 -12.08 -21.11
CA LEU A 74 -6.13 -13.36 -21.04
C LEU A 74 -7.61 -13.19 -20.67
N ARG A 75 -7.93 -12.15 -19.91
CA ARG A 75 -9.31 -11.84 -19.48
C ARG A 75 -10.00 -10.79 -20.35
N GLY A 76 -9.39 -10.36 -21.45
CA GLY A 76 -9.95 -9.35 -22.35
C GLY A 76 -10.18 -7.99 -21.64
N ARG A 77 -9.40 -7.69 -20.59
CA ARG A 77 -9.54 -6.44 -19.83
C ARG A 77 -8.81 -5.30 -20.52
N SER A 78 -9.51 -4.17 -20.71
CA SER A 78 -8.94 -3.00 -21.36
C SER A 78 -7.84 -2.35 -20.51
N THR A 79 -6.73 -1.99 -21.16
CA THR A 79 -5.67 -1.14 -20.60
C THR A 79 -5.92 0.35 -20.85
N ALA A 80 -7.03 0.70 -21.49
CA ALA A 80 -7.34 2.07 -21.86
C ALA A 80 -7.53 2.95 -20.62
N MET A 81 -6.97 4.14 -20.70
CA MET A 81 -7.03 5.16 -19.65
C MET A 81 -7.17 6.55 -20.31
N PRO A 82 -8.00 7.44 -19.76
CA PRO A 82 -8.10 8.81 -20.25
C PRO A 82 -6.74 9.51 -20.27
N ARG A 83 -6.46 10.27 -21.34
CA ARG A 83 -5.16 10.98 -21.46
C ARG A 83 -4.86 11.89 -20.26
N SER A 84 -5.89 12.54 -19.73
CA SER A 84 -5.79 13.44 -18.56
C SER A 84 -5.33 12.76 -17.27
N VAL A 85 -5.45 11.42 -17.18
CA VAL A 85 -5.10 10.65 -15.98
C VAL A 85 -3.74 9.94 -16.13
N ARG A 86 -3.26 9.72 -17.37
CA ARG A 86 -2.03 8.93 -17.62
C ARG A 86 -0.79 9.50 -16.95
N TRP A 87 -0.52 10.79 -17.12
CA TRP A 87 0.66 11.43 -16.52
C TRP A 87 0.61 11.45 -14.98
N PRO A 88 -0.51 11.86 -14.34
CA PRO A 88 -0.63 11.74 -12.89
C PRO A 88 -0.40 10.33 -12.37
N VAL A 89 -0.96 9.30 -13.01
CA VAL A 89 -0.75 7.89 -12.64
C VAL A 89 0.70 7.47 -12.88
N ALA A 90 1.34 7.93 -13.96
CA ALA A 90 2.76 7.66 -14.18
C ALA A 90 3.64 8.24 -13.05
N LEU A 91 3.37 9.47 -12.61
CA LEU A 91 4.05 10.06 -11.45
C LEU A 91 3.79 9.27 -10.16
N THR A 92 2.57 8.74 -9.98
CA THR A 92 2.28 7.83 -8.86
C THR A 92 3.13 6.56 -8.94
N GLY A 93 3.39 6.03 -10.14
CA GLY A 93 4.31 4.90 -10.36
C GLY A 93 5.75 5.16 -9.91
N VAL A 94 6.24 6.41 -10.06
CA VAL A 94 7.55 6.82 -9.50
C VAL A 94 7.53 6.78 -7.98
N LEU A 95 6.44 7.25 -7.34
CA LEU A 95 6.28 7.18 -5.89
C LEU A 95 6.23 5.74 -5.40
N VAL A 96 5.58 4.84 -6.14
CA VAL A 96 5.55 3.39 -5.84
C VAL A 96 6.96 2.79 -5.89
N ALA A 97 7.77 3.14 -6.90
CA ALA A 97 9.16 2.70 -6.99
C ALA A 97 9.97 3.19 -5.77
N LEU A 98 9.88 4.47 -5.45
CA LEU A 98 10.58 5.09 -4.33
C LEU A 98 10.14 4.46 -2.99
N HIS A 99 8.83 4.28 -2.79
CA HIS A 99 8.30 3.59 -1.62
C HIS A 99 8.94 2.20 -1.43
N TRP A 100 8.90 1.35 -2.45
CA TRP A 100 9.43 0.00 -2.30
C TRP A 100 10.94 -0.04 -2.14
N VAL A 101 11.70 0.78 -2.89
CA VAL A 101 13.17 0.85 -2.72
C VAL A 101 13.54 1.28 -1.31
N THR A 102 12.87 2.30 -0.78
CA THR A 102 13.14 2.78 0.58
C THR A 102 12.64 1.81 1.65
N PHE A 103 11.52 1.09 1.43
CA PHE A 103 11.03 0.04 2.32
C PHE A 103 12.01 -1.13 2.42
N PHE A 104 12.40 -1.72 1.28
CA PHE A 104 13.37 -2.81 1.29
C PHE A 104 14.77 -2.34 1.67
N GLY A 105 15.11 -1.09 1.35
CA GLY A 105 16.33 -0.44 1.85
C GLY A 105 16.35 -0.34 3.37
N ALA A 106 15.23 0.03 3.99
CA ALA A 106 15.09 0.06 5.44
C ALA A 106 15.28 -1.33 6.06
N ILE A 107 14.63 -2.36 5.49
CA ILE A 107 14.80 -3.75 5.95
C ILE A 107 16.28 -4.21 5.85
N LYS A 108 16.95 -3.88 4.75
CA LYS A 108 18.36 -4.26 4.55
C LYS A 108 19.33 -3.46 5.45
N ALA A 109 19.00 -2.20 5.75
CA ALA A 109 19.82 -1.33 6.61
C ALA A 109 19.53 -1.51 8.12
N SER A 110 18.43 -2.20 8.47
CA SER A 110 18.03 -2.40 9.87
C SER A 110 17.38 -3.77 10.06
N THR A 111 16.10 -3.78 10.43
CA THR A 111 15.30 -5.00 10.62
C THR A 111 13.92 -4.87 9.98
N VAL A 112 13.26 -6.01 9.70
CA VAL A 112 11.85 -6.02 9.28
C VAL A 112 10.98 -5.34 10.33
N SER A 113 11.22 -5.62 11.60
CA SER A 113 10.47 -5.08 12.74
C SER A 113 10.53 -3.55 12.79
N LEU A 114 11.73 -2.97 12.65
CA LEU A 114 11.90 -1.52 12.64
C LEU A 114 11.22 -0.88 11.43
N ALA A 115 11.41 -1.45 10.24
CA ALA A 115 10.75 -0.94 9.03
C ALA A 115 9.22 -0.91 9.19
N LEU A 116 8.61 -2.00 9.67
CA LEU A 116 7.17 -2.10 9.91
C LEU A 116 6.68 -1.15 11.02
N ALA A 117 7.45 -0.97 12.10
CA ALA A 117 7.11 -0.04 13.17
C ALA A 117 7.06 1.41 12.66
N VAL A 118 8.00 1.80 11.79
CA VAL A 118 8.00 3.15 11.20
C VAL A 118 6.90 3.28 10.13
N MET A 119 6.62 2.22 9.36
CA MET A 119 5.49 2.20 8.42
C MET A 119 4.12 2.44 9.08
N ALA A 120 4.00 2.21 10.40
CA ALA A 120 2.80 2.57 11.16
C ALA A 120 2.44 4.07 11.11
N THR A 121 3.36 4.92 10.68
CA THR A 121 3.08 6.34 10.44
C THR A 121 2.23 6.61 9.19
N VAL A 122 2.02 5.62 8.31
CA VAL A 122 1.25 5.78 7.05
C VAL A 122 -0.15 6.35 7.29
N PRO A 123 -1.00 5.84 8.21
CA PRO A 123 -2.32 6.43 8.46
C PRO A 123 -2.26 7.87 8.92
N PHE A 124 -1.26 8.23 9.74
CA PHE A 124 -1.05 9.61 10.16
C PHE A 124 -0.77 10.53 8.96
N PHE A 125 0.14 10.14 8.06
CA PHE A 125 0.38 10.88 6.83
C PHE A 125 -0.84 10.93 5.93
N VAL A 126 -1.60 9.84 5.80
CA VAL A 126 -2.86 9.83 5.02
C VAL A 126 -3.86 10.81 5.60
N ALA A 127 -4.03 10.86 6.93
CA ALA A 127 -4.94 11.81 7.59
C ALA A 127 -4.58 13.28 7.30
N LEU A 128 -3.30 13.58 7.05
CA LEU A 128 -2.84 14.91 6.64
C LEU A 128 -2.95 15.16 5.13
N MET A 129 -2.66 14.15 4.29
CA MET A 129 -2.61 14.30 2.84
C MET A 129 -3.97 14.19 2.16
N GLU A 130 -4.85 13.31 2.65
CA GLU A 130 -6.16 13.10 2.06
C GLU A 130 -7.02 14.38 2.01
N PRO A 131 -7.05 15.23 3.07
CA PRO A 131 -7.73 16.52 3.03
C PRO A 131 -7.22 17.43 1.93
N VAL A 132 -5.90 17.48 1.71
CA VAL A 132 -5.27 18.31 0.67
C VAL A 132 -5.62 17.77 -0.72
N VAL A 133 -5.41 16.49 -0.97
CA VAL A 133 -5.63 15.85 -2.28
C VAL A 133 -7.10 15.85 -2.68
N ARG A 134 -7.99 15.57 -1.72
CA ARG A 134 -9.44 15.49 -1.96
C ARG A 134 -10.21 16.77 -1.62
N ARG A 135 -9.53 17.84 -1.24
CA ARG A 135 -10.10 19.12 -0.84
C ARG A 135 -11.21 18.99 0.20
N LYS A 136 -10.98 18.16 1.21
CA LYS A 136 -11.88 17.99 2.37
C LYS A 136 -11.26 18.59 3.63
N ARG A 137 -12.04 18.70 4.70
CA ARG A 137 -11.51 19.10 6.02
C ARG A 137 -10.74 17.97 6.65
N VAL A 138 -9.71 18.30 7.46
CA VAL A 138 -9.01 17.34 8.31
C VAL A 138 -10.00 16.73 9.29
N ASP A 139 -9.97 15.42 9.45
CA ASP A 139 -10.74 14.71 10.45
C ASP A 139 -9.86 14.47 11.70
N PRO A 140 -10.13 15.17 12.84
CA PRO A 140 -9.32 15.00 14.04
C PRO A 140 -9.34 13.56 14.58
N ALA A 141 -10.42 12.81 14.35
CA ALA A 141 -10.50 11.42 14.77
C ALA A 141 -9.56 10.51 13.95
N GLU A 142 -9.46 10.71 12.63
CA GLU A 142 -8.50 9.99 11.80
C GLU A 142 -7.06 10.30 12.21
N LEU A 143 -6.77 11.58 12.51
CA LEU A 143 -5.45 12.00 12.99
C LEU A 143 -5.11 11.36 14.35
N GLY A 144 -6.05 11.37 15.29
CA GLY A 144 -5.88 10.73 16.60
C GLY A 144 -5.69 9.21 16.49
N LEU A 145 -6.45 8.54 15.64
CA LEU A 145 -6.30 7.10 15.39
C LEU A 145 -4.95 6.76 14.74
N GLY A 146 -4.45 7.62 13.83
CA GLY A 146 -3.11 7.47 13.25
C GLY A 146 -2.03 7.55 14.33
N VAL A 147 -2.14 8.47 15.29
CA VAL A 147 -1.22 8.56 16.45
C VAL A 147 -1.31 7.31 17.32
N VAL A 148 -2.52 6.83 17.62
CA VAL A 148 -2.72 5.60 18.41
C VAL A 148 -2.10 4.40 17.73
N ALA A 149 -2.24 4.27 16.41
CA ALA A 149 -1.62 3.20 15.63
C ALA A 149 -0.08 3.26 15.71
N MET A 150 0.51 4.45 15.59
CA MET A 150 1.97 4.64 15.75
C MET A 150 2.45 4.21 17.15
N VAL A 151 1.75 4.64 18.20
CA VAL A 151 2.09 4.27 19.59
C VAL A 151 1.98 2.76 19.79
N GLY A 152 0.93 2.11 19.25
CA GLY A 152 0.75 0.66 19.31
C GLY A 152 1.92 -0.09 18.68
N LEU A 153 2.30 0.27 17.46
CA LEU A 153 3.42 -0.38 16.78
C LEU A 153 4.79 -0.06 17.38
N TRP A 154 5.01 1.18 17.84
CA TRP A 154 6.22 1.50 18.60
C TRP A 154 6.33 0.64 19.87
N TRP A 155 5.22 0.43 20.59
CA TRP A 155 5.19 -0.42 21.76
C TRP A 155 5.45 -1.89 21.43
N MET A 156 4.91 -2.39 20.31
CA MET A 156 5.17 -3.75 19.82
C MET A 156 6.68 -4.01 19.62
N TYR A 157 7.37 -3.11 18.98
CA TYR A 157 8.70 -3.36 18.45
C TYR A 157 9.85 -2.74 19.28
N ARG A 158 9.57 -1.87 20.26
CA ARG A 158 10.59 -1.15 21.03
C ARG A 158 11.70 -0.63 20.12
N VAL A 159 11.35 0.31 19.22
CA VAL A 159 12.22 0.83 18.17
C VAL A 159 13.58 1.26 18.71
N ASP A 160 14.65 0.70 18.16
CA ASP A 160 16.03 1.04 18.47
C ASP A 160 16.48 2.26 17.66
N VAL A 161 16.77 3.37 18.34
CA VAL A 161 17.15 4.65 17.71
C VAL A 161 18.55 4.65 17.08
N ASP A 162 19.41 3.66 17.42
CA ASP A 162 20.73 3.56 16.81
C ASP A 162 20.70 3.18 15.33
N GLN A 163 19.54 2.67 14.85
CA GLN A 163 19.33 2.29 13.45
C GLN A 163 18.72 3.43 12.60
N TRP A 164 19.21 4.66 12.78
CA TRP A 164 18.64 5.87 12.17
C TRP A 164 18.51 5.81 10.64
N GLN A 165 19.44 5.14 9.94
CA GLN A 165 19.38 5.01 8.47
C GLN A 165 18.17 4.20 8.03
N GLY A 166 17.91 3.07 8.68
CA GLY A 166 16.71 2.27 8.45
C GLY A 166 15.44 3.04 8.77
N MET A 167 15.42 3.80 9.88
CA MET A 167 14.30 4.67 10.26
C MET A 167 14.02 5.74 9.22
N ALA A 168 15.05 6.44 8.73
CA ALA A 168 14.91 7.49 7.73
C ALA A 168 14.34 6.94 6.40
N LEU A 169 14.87 5.80 5.93
CA LEU A 169 14.37 5.12 4.74
C LEU A 169 12.91 4.68 4.91
N ALA A 170 12.57 4.08 6.05
CA ALA A 170 11.20 3.66 6.34
C ALA A 170 10.22 4.86 6.44
N LEU A 171 10.67 6.00 6.97
CA LEU A 171 9.85 7.22 7.05
C LEU A 171 9.57 7.80 5.66
N VAL A 172 10.59 7.85 4.78
CA VAL A 172 10.42 8.24 3.38
C VAL A 172 9.45 7.28 2.68
N SER A 173 9.61 5.97 2.92
CA SER A 173 8.71 4.94 2.40
C SER A 173 7.27 5.16 2.85
N ALA A 174 7.04 5.42 4.14
CA ALA A 174 5.72 5.68 4.71
C ALA A 174 5.06 6.93 4.11
N PHE A 175 5.82 8.01 3.95
CA PHE A 175 5.35 9.23 3.29
C PHE A 175 4.93 8.94 1.84
N CYS A 176 5.76 8.25 1.07
CA CYS A 176 5.44 7.86 -0.31
C CYS A 176 4.22 6.96 -0.37
N ALA A 177 4.09 5.99 0.55
CA ALA A 177 2.94 5.08 0.65
C ALA A 177 1.64 5.85 0.90
N ALA A 178 1.65 6.80 1.84
CA ALA A 178 0.50 7.65 2.12
C ALA A 178 0.11 8.50 0.91
N LEU A 179 1.09 9.07 0.21
CA LEU A 179 0.86 9.93 -0.94
C LEU A 179 0.31 9.13 -2.13
N PHE A 180 0.98 8.04 -2.56
CA PHE A 180 0.47 7.26 -3.68
C PHE A 180 -0.86 6.58 -3.35
N GLY A 181 -1.07 6.07 -2.13
CA GLY A 181 -2.34 5.50 -1.71
C GLY A 181 -3.48 6.52 -1.77
N THR A 182 -3.24 7.74 -1.27
CA THR A 182 -4.22 8.83 -1.36
C THR A 182 -4.52 9.21 -2.81
N LEU A 183 -3.51 9.32 -3.67
CA LEU A 183 -3.67 9.59 -5.10
C LEU A 183 -4.43 8.47 -5.81
N ASN A 184 -4.13 7.20 -5.51
CA ASN A 184 -4.82 6.04 -6.08
C ASN A 184 -6.31 6.01 -5.74
N SER A 185 -6.71 6.52 -4.59
CA SER A 185 -8.14 6.70 -4.27
C SER A 185 -8.86 7.66 -5.22
N VAL A 186 -8.14 8.58 -5.84
CA VAL A 186 -8.67 9.51 -6.84
C VAL A 186 -8.62 8.90 -8.24
N TRP A 187 -7.51 8.26 -8.60
CA TRP A 187 -7.32 7.68 -9.93
C TRP A 187 -8.21 6.47 -10.17
N SER A 188 -8.44 5.63 -9.17
CA SER A 188 -9.35 4.49 -9.24
C SER A 188 -10.82 4.88 -9.52
N GLN A 189 -11.20 6.13 -9.26
CA GLN A 189 -12.52 6.66 -9.65
C GLN A 189 -12.58 7.08 -11.11
N LYS A 190 -11.45 7.35 -11.75
CA LYS A 190 -11.36 7.90 -13.12
C LYS A 190 -10.93 6.87 -14.16
N ALA A 191 -10.33 5.76 -13.73
CA ALA A 191 -9.88 4.66 -14.58
C ALA A 191 -10.05 3.32 -13.85
N SER A 192 -9.95 2.21 -14.58
CA SER A 192 -9.98 0.89 -13.93
C SER A 192 -8.74 0.70 -13.04
N ALA A 193 -8.91 0.11 -11.85
CA ALA A 193 -7.82 -0.15 -10.93
C ALA A 193 -6.69 -0.97 -11.59
N LEU A 194 -7.06 -1.94 -12.42
CA LEU A 194 -6.09 -2.75 -13.17
C LEU A 194 -5.23 -1.90 -14.13
N ALA A 195 -5.85 -0.95 -14.85
CA ALA A 195 -5.12 -0.06 -15.75
C ALA A 195 -4.22 0.90 -14.98
N VAL A 196 -4.68 1.41 -13.82
CA VAL A 196 -3.90 2.25 -12.90
C VAL A 196 -2.69 1.46 -12.41
N SER A 197 -2.91 0.32 -11.74
CA SER A 197 -1.84 -0.50 -11.17
C SER A 197 -0.85 -0.97 -12.23
N ARG A 198 -1.32 -1.38 -13.42
CA ARG A 198 -0.44 -1.76 -14.52
C ARG A 198 0.48 -0.62 -14.95
N LEU A 199 -0.05 0.60 -15.13
CA LEU A 199 0.76 1.74 -15.54
C LEU A 199 1.80 2.09 -14.47
N GLU A 200 1.41 2.08 -13.20
CA GLU A 200 2.31 2.32 -12.07
C GLU A 200 3.45 1.31 -12.02
N LEU A 201 3.14 0.02 -12.17
CA LEU A 201 4.15 -1.05 -12.18
C LEU A 201 5.11 -0.93 -13.37
N VAL A 202 4.60 -0.61 -14.57
CA VAL A 202 5.42 -0.38 -15.76
C VAL A 202 6.36 0.80 -15.57
N VAL A 203 5.84 1.92 -15.03
CA VAL A 203 6.65 3.12 -14.76
C VAL A 203 7.67 2.83 -13.66
N ALA A 204 7.27 2.18 -12.57
CA ALA A 204 8.18 1.80 -11.50
C ALA A 204 9.34 0.94 -12.03
N CYS A 205 9.03 -0.09 -12.82
CA CYS A 205 10.04 -0.93 -13.45
C CYS A 205 10.97 -0.12 -14.36
N GLY A 206 10.42 0.78 -15.19
CA GLY A 206 11.21 1.62 -16.11
C GLY A 206 12.14 2.59 -15.36
N VAL A 207 11.66 3.26 -14.33
CA VAL A 207 12.47 4.15 -13.47
C VAL A 207 13.62 3.38 -12.82
N LEU A 208 13.34 2.18 -12.31
CA LEU A 208 14.37 1.35 -11.68
C LEU A 208 15.38 0.82 -12.69
N ALA A 209 14.95 0.46 -13.91
CA ALA A 209 15.85 0.09 -14.99
C ALA A 209 16.82 1.24 -15.32
N VAL A 210 16.29 2.46 -15.45
CA VAL A 210 17.11 3.67 -15.69
C VAL A 210 18.06 3.90 -14.52
N TRP A 211 17.57 3.81 -13.29
CA TRP A 211 18.41 3.99 -12.09
C TRP A 211 19.58 2.98 -12.07
N ILE A 212 19.32 1.69 -12.26
CA ILE A 212 20.36 0.68 -12.27
C ILE A 212 21.39 0.97 -13.38
N THR A 213 20.92 1.29 -14.59
CA THR A 213 21.79 1.57 -15.73
C THR A 213 22.66 2.81 -15.52
N MET A 214 22.13 3.87 -14.90
CA MET A 214 22.86 5.12 -14.64
C MET A 214 23.70 5.08 -13.37
N GLY A 215 23.34 4.23 -12.40
CA GLY A 215 23.95 4.16 -11.07
C GLY A 215 25.16 3.25 -10.94
N GLY A 216 25.76 2.78 -12.04
CA GLY A 216 26.94 1.93 -12.03
C GLY A 216 26.77 0.58 -12.71
N GLY A 217 25.61 0.36 -13.33
CA GLY A 217 25.33 -0.84 -14.09
C GLY A 217 24.51 -1.92 -13.34
N TRP A 218 24.18 -2.95 -14.07
CA TRP A 218 23.48 -4.10 -13.52
C TRP A 218 24.42 -4.90 -12.61
N PRO A 219 23.92 -5.50 -11.51
CA PRO A 219 24.74 -6.40 -10.70
C PRO A 219 25.36 -7.50 -11.58
N ASP A 220 26.64 -7.79 -11.40
CA ASP A 220 27.35 -8.83 -12.14
C ASP A 220 26.68 -10.20 -12.02
N ALA A 221 26.05 -10.47 -10.87
CA ALA A 221 25.22 -11.64 -10.64
C ALA A 221 23.74 -11.24 -10.63
N GLY A 222 22.94 -11.85 -11.49
CA GLY A 222 21.48 -11.78 -11.43
C GLY A 222 20.91 -12.48 -10.18
N PRO A 223 19.57 -12.65 -10.08
CA PRO A 223 18.97 -13.42 -9.00
C PRO A 223 19.55 -14.84 -8.95
N MET A 224 19.89 -15.32 -7.75
CA MET A 224 20.31 -16.71 -7.58
C MET A 224 19.14 -17.66 -7.89
N PRO A 225 19.41 -18.94 -8.26
CA PRO A 225 18.33 -19.89 -8.49
C PRO A 225 17.32 -19.99 -7.35
N SER A 226 17.77 -19.86 -6.10
CA SER A 226 16.95 -19.83 -4.89
C SER A 226 16.04 -18.57 -4.79
N ASP A 227 16.45 -17.45 -5.37
CA ASP A 227 15.70 -16.21 -5.29
C ASP A 227 14.45 -16.22 -6.16
N TRP A 228 14.46 -16.98 -7.28
CA TRP A 228 13.37 -16.95 -8.27
C TRP A 228 12.02 -17.36 -7.69
N GLY A 229 11.99 -18.37 -6.81
CA GLY A 229 10.75 -18.77 -6.13
C GLY A 229 10.14 -17.61 -5.33
N TRP A 230 10.95 -16.94 -4.54
CA TRP A 230 10.52 -15.81 -3.72
C TRP A 230 10.15 -14.58 -4.56
N LEU A 231 10.92 -14.31 -5.63
CA LEU A 231 10.63 -13.22 -6.58
C LEU A 231 9.32 -13.44 -7.31
N LEU A 232 9.01 -14.67 -7.72
CA LEU A 232 7.73 -15.00 -8.36
C LEU A 232 6.57 -14.81 -7.39
N LEU A 233 6.67 -15.29 -6.15
CA LEU A 233 5.65 -15.08 -5.13
C LEU A 233 5.46 -13.59 -4.84
N LEU A 234 6.55 -12.87 -4.64
CA LEU A 234 6.53 -11.44 -4.37
C LEU A 234 5.97 -10.64 -5.56
N GLY A 235 6.37 -10.97 -6.79
CA GLY A 235 5.93 -10.29 -8.01
C GLY A 235 4.50 -10.59 -8.40
N LEU A 236 4.11 -11.86 -8.41
CA LEU A 236 2.76 -12.24 -8.87
C LEU A 236 1.71 -12.05 -7.78
N LEU A 237 1.97 -12.53 -6.57
CA LEU A 237 0.96 -12.50 -5.51
C LEU A 237 0.89 -11.12 -4.85
N ALA A 238 1.99 -10.61 -4.30
CA ALA A 238 2.00 -9.37 -3.56
C ALA A 238 2.02 -8.11 -4.45
N THR A 239 2.59 -8.19 -5.66
CA THR A 239 2.74 -7.03 -6.54
C THR A 239 1.68 -6.99 -7.64
N SER A 240 1.36 -8.09 -8.34
CA SER A 240 0.28 -8.06 -9.34
C SER A 240 -1.09 -8.06 -8.70
N ILE A 241 -1.39 -9.07 -7.87
CA ILE A 241 -2.74 -9.32 -7.36
C ILE A 241 -3.05 -8.38 -6.21
N ALA A 242 -2.27 -8.44 -5.11
CA ALA A 242 -2.57 -7.71 -3.89
C ALA A 242 -2.54 -6.19 -4.10
N PHE A 243 -1.57 -5.67 -4.88
CA PHE A 243 -1.51 -4.24 -5.20
C PHE A 243 -2.71 -3.79 -6.04
N ALA A 244 -3.10 -4.54 -7.09
CA ALA A 244 -4.27 -4.20 -7.90
C ALA A 244 -5.58 -4.27 -7.10
N VAL A 245 -5.72 -5.25 -6.18
CA VAL A 245 -6.84 -5.34 -5.25
C VAL A 245 -6.87 -4.14 -4.30
N THR A 246 -5.72 -3.72 -3.78
CA THR A 246 -5.62 -2.53 -2.92
C THR A 246 -6.13 -1.27 -3.63
N VAL A 247 -5.76 -1.07 -4.90
CA VAL A 247 -6.28 0.05 -5.71
C VAL A 247 -7.79 -0.09 -5.99
N GLU A 248 -8.29 -1.30 -6.23
CA GLU A 248 -9.73 -1.54 -6.47
C GLU A 248 -10.57 -1.26 -5.22
N VAL A 249 -10.15 -1.70 -4.03
CA VAL A 249 -10.92 -1.47 -2.80
C VAL A 249 -10.98 0.02 -2.42
N MET A 250 -10.01 0.83 -2.84
CA MET A 250 -10.02 2.30 -2.67
C MET A 250 -11.13 3.01 -3.46
N ARG A 251 -11.83 2.31 -4.34
CA ARG A 251 -13.05 2.82 -4.99
C ARG A 251 -14.23 2.91 -4.01
N VAL A 252 -14.19 2.13 -2.95
CA VAL A 252 -15.29 1.98 -1.97
C VAL A 252 -14.86 2.39 -0.57
N LEU A 253 -13.61 2.11 -0.22
CA LEU A 253 -13.03 2.43 1.09
C LEU A 253 -12.17 3.70 1.02
N SER A 254 -12.12 4.45 2.12
CA SER A 254 -11.23 5.62 2.19
C SER A 254 -9.75 5.19 2.26
N PRO A 255 -8.80 6.03 1.76
CA PRO A 255 -7.37 5.76 1.89
C PRO A 255 -6.95 5.54 3.34
N PHE A 256 -7.53 6.28 4.28
CA PHE A 256 -7.26 6.12 5.71
C PHE A 256 -7.68 4.73 6.20
N THR A 257 -8.89 4.25 5.87
CA THR A 257 -9.34 2.89 6.24
C THR A 257 -8.43 1.81 5.68
N VAL A 258 -7.98 1.97 4.42
CA VAL A 258 -7.05 1.03 3.78
C VAL A 258 -5.70 1.05 4.49
N ALA A 259 -5.16 2.23 4.79
CA ALA A 259 -3.89 2.38 5.52
C ALA A 259 -3.96 1.77 6.93
N MET A 260 -5.07 1.99 7.66
CA MET A 260 -5.29 1.39 8.98
C MET A 260 -5.35 -0.13 8.92
N ALA A 261 -6.01 -0.70 7.91
CA ALA A 261 -6.07 -2.15 7.75
C ALA A 261 -4.68 -2.74 7.40
N ILE A 262 -3.88 -2.06 6.55
CA ILE A 262 -2.51 -2.50 6.21
C ILE A 262 -1.62 -2.49 7.46
N ASN A 263 -1.84 -1.61 8.43
CA ASN A 263 -1.12 -1.63 9.70
C ASN A 263 -1.36 -2.91 10.54
N LEU A 264 -2.30 -3.78 10.16
CA LEU A 264 -2.42 -5.13 10.73
C LEU A 264 -1.42 -6.13 10.12
N GLU A 265 -0.70 -5.76 9.07
CA GLU A 265 0.31 -6.61 8.41
C GLU A 265 1.28 -7.29 9.40
N PRO A 266 1.89 -6.58 10.39
CA PRO A 266 2.76 -7.21 11.36
C PRO A 266 2.08 -8.30 12.19
N ILE A 267 0.81 -8.12 12.52
CA ILE A 267 0.05 -9.10 13.30
C ILE A 267 -0.16 -10.37 12.50
N TYR A 268 -0.56 -10.26 11.23
CA TYR A 268 -0.70 -11.41 10.35
C TYR A 268 0.64 -12.10 10.10
N ALA A 269 1.73 -11.32 9.91
CA ALA A 269 3.08 -11.87 9.74
C ALA A 269 3.50 -12.74 10.93
N ILE A 270 3.22 -12.31 12.15
CA ILE A 270 3.60 -13.05 13.37
C ILE A 270 2.68 -14.26 13.60
N LEU A 271 1.37 -14.13 13.37
CA LEU A 271 0.47 -15.28 13.45
C LEU A 271 0.91 -16.39 12.48
N LEU A 272 1.35 -16.01 11.28
CA LEU A 272 1.90 -16.94 10.30
C LEU A 272 3.24 -17.53 10.75
N ALA A 273 4.13 -16.73 11.34
CA ALA A 273 5.39 -17.20 11.89
C ALA A 273 5.16 -18.20 13.03
N LEU A 274 4.25 -17.94 13.95
CA LEU A 274 3.85 -18.88 15.01
C LEU A 274 3.32 -20.20 14.45
N LEU A 275 2.53 -20.15 13.36
CA LEU A 275 2.01 -21.37 12.73
C LEU A 275 3.10 -22.19 12.03
N VAL A 276 4.15 -21.54 11.50
CA VAL A 276 5.23 -22.20 10.75
C VAL A 276 6.37 -22.64 11.66
N PHE A 277 6.77 -21.80 12.62
CA PHE A 277 7.96 -22.00 13.46
C PHE A 277 7.64 -22.39 14.92
N GLY A 278 6.37 -22.33 15.31
CA GLY A 278 5.92 -22.75 16.64
C GLY A 278 6.38 -21.82 17.77
N GLU A 279 6.74 -22.44 18.93
CA GLU A 279 7.03 -21.71 20.18
C GLU A 279 8.29 -20.83 20.11
N GLU A 280 9.17 -21.01 19.13
CA GLU A 280 10.37 -20.20 18.95
C GLU A 280 10.03 -18.72 18.59
N GLU A 281 8.80 -18.45 18.16
CA GLU A 281 8.31 -17.11 17.77
C GLU A 281 7.38 -16.47 18.82
N VAL A 282 7.38 -16.96 20.07
CA VAL A 282 6.60 -16.33 21.15
C VAL A 282 7.16 -14.95 21.47
N MET A 283 6.31 -13.95 21.32
CA MET A 283 6.69 -12.55 21.51
C MET A 283 6.63 -12.11 22.98
N PRO A 284 7.43 -11.11 23.37
CA PRO A 284 7.39 -10.56 24.73
C PRO A 284 6.01 -9.92 25.03
N PRO A 285 5.60 -9.86 26.32
CA PRO A 285 4.27 -9.36 26.72
C PRO A 285 3.91 -7.95 26.17
N GLY A 286 4.90 -7.06 26.02
CA GLY A 286 4.71 -5.73 25.43
C GLY A 286 4.20 -5.76 23.99
N PHE A 287 4.57 -6.79 23.22
CA PHE A 287 4.09 -7.01 21.87
C PHE A 287 2.55 -7.16 21.84
N TYR A 288 2.01 -7.99 22.72
CA TYR A 288 0.55 -8.24 22.76
C TYR A 288 -0.23 -7.00 23.17
N GLY A 289 0.32 -6.15 24.06
CA GLY A 289 -0.26 -4.87 24.43
C GLY A 289 -0.35 -3.90 23.25
N GLY A 290 0.74 -3.75 22.52
CA GLY A 290 0.79 -2.92 21.31
C GLY A 290 -0.12 -3.45 20.19
N ALA A 291 -0.17 -4.78 20.00
CA ALA A 291 -1.07 -5.43 19.05
C ALA A 291 -2.55 -5.18 19.40
N ALA A 292 -2.92 -5.30 20.67
CA ALA A 292 -4.28 -5.00 21.13
C ALA A 292 -4.66 -3.54 20.87
N LEU A 293 -3.74 -2.60 21.11
CA LEU A 293 -3.95 -1.18 20.83
C LEU A 293 -4.16 -0.92 19.33
N LEU A 294 -3.32 -1.52 18.50
CA LEU A 294 -3.43 -1.42 17.04
C LEU A 294 -4.77 -1.99 16.53
N ILE A 295 -5.12 -3.21 16.93
CA ILE A 295 -6.39 -3.86 16.56
C ILE A 295 -7.57 -2.97 17.00
N SER A 296 -7.54 -2.46 18.23
CA SER A 296 -8.59 -1.60 18.76
C SER A 296 -8.75 -0.32 17.93
N SER A 297 -7.64 0.28 17.46
CA SER A 297 -7.68 1.49 16.62
C SER A 297 -8.35 1.23 15.26
N VAL A 298 -8.11 0.07 14.65
CA VAL A 298 -8.74 -0.34 13.38
C VAL A 298 -10.25 -0.54 13.56
N PHE A 299 -10.67 -1.26 14.60
CA PHE A 299 -12.09 -1.45 14.90
C PHE A 299 -12.79 -0.14 15.23
N LEU A 300 -12.11 0.76 15.94
CA LEU A 300 -12.65 2.08 16.27
C LEU A 300 -12.86 2.94 15.02
N ASP A 301 -11.94 2.92 14.04
CA ASP A 301 -12.14 3.59 12.74
C ASP A 301 -13.42 3.11 12.05
N VAL A 302 -13.59 1.78 11.96
CA VAL A 302 -14.78 1.18 11.34
C VAL A 302 -16.06 1.57 12.09
N ALA A 303 -16.05 1.52 13.43
CA ALA A 303 -17.19 1.84 14.26
C ALA A 303 -17.58 3.34 14.16
N LEU A 304 -16.59 4.25 14.17
CA LEU A 304 -16.83 5.69 14.02
C LEU A 304 -17.42 6.02 12.65
N LYS A 305 -16.90 5.41 11.58
CA LYS A 305 -17.44 5.61 10.23
C LYS A 305 -18.84 5.07 10.05
N ARG A 306 -19.15 3.92 10.66
CA ARG A 306 -20.51 3.36 10.69
C ARG A 306 -21.49 4.29 11.38
N ARG A 307 -21.19 4.74 12.60
CA ARG A 307 -22.04 5.68 13.37
C ARG A 307 -22.27 6.99 12.61
N ARG A 308 -21.27 7.52 11.90
CA ARG A 308 -21.43 8.72 11.08
C ARG A 308 -22.37 8.51 9.91
N SER A 309 -22.26 7.35 9.21
CA SER A 309 -23.16 7.02 8.09
C SER A 309 -24.61 6.84 8.56
N GLU A 310 -24.82 6.23 9.72
CA GLU A 310 -26.16 6.06 10.31
C GLU A 310 -26.80 7.40 10.69
N ARG A 311 -26.04 8.34 11.26
CA ARG A 311 -26.53 9.70 11.58
C ARG A 311 -26.92 10.49 10.33
N VAL A 312 -26.17 10.39 9.26
CA VAL A 312 -26.48 11.05 7.98
C VAL A 312 -27.73 10.45 7.30
N ALA A 313 -28.02 9.18 7.54
CA ALA A 313 -29.21 8.51 7.00
C ALA A 313 -30.49 8.81 7.79
N GLN A 314 -30.37 9.31 9.03
CA GLN A 314 -31.49 9.60 9.93
C GLN A 314 -31.87 11.10 9.97
N GLY A 315 -31.05 11.99 9.41
CA GLY A 315 -31.27 13.44 9.32
C GLY A 315 -31.45 13.91 7.89
#